data_76a6d39be74165b05764124dfcf04204
#
_entry.id   76a6d39be74165b05764124dfcf04204
#
_cell.length_a   1.000
_cell.length_b   1.000
_cell.length_c   1.000
_cell.angle_alpha   90.00
_cell.angle_beta   90.00
_cell.angle_gamma   90.00
#
_symmetry.space_group_name_H-M   'P 1'
#
loop_
_entity.id
_entity.type
_entity.pdbx_description
1 polymer ?
#
loop_
_entity_poly.entity_id
_entity_poly.type
_entity_poly.pdbx_seq_one_letter_code
_entity_poly.pdbx_strand_id
1 'polypeptide(L)'
;NVYLNMINQAYDYLYITTPYLILDDNLQTALINAAKRGVDVRIITPGIPDKKIVFRVTRSYYQTLIKHGIRIYEYTPGFVHAKNFLVDDKCATVGTINLDYRSLYLHFENGIYLYNNKILKDIKEDFLATVKKSHEITLDEVVTGKFMGWFEAILRVIAPLL
;
A
#
# COMPACT_ATOMS: atom_id res chain seq x y z
N ASN A 1 -0.36 16.12 3.76
CA ASN A 1 0.60 15.17 4.35
C ASN A 1 0.03 14.33 5.50
N VAL A 2 -1.30 14.06 5.49
CA VAL A 2 -1.96 13.23 6.52
C VAL A 2 -1.32 11.83 6.56
N TYR A 3 -1.12 11.17 5.41
CA TYR A 3 -0.53 9.83 5.35
C TYR A 3 0.89 9.76 5.91
N LEU A 4 1.76 10.71 5.58
CA LEU A 4 3.11 10.78 6.17
C LEU A 4 3.06 10.90 7.70
N ASN A 5 2.15 11.73 8.22
CA ASN A 5 1.97 11.85 9.66
C ASN A 5 1.48 10.54 10.29
N MET A 6 0.51 9.86 9.67
CA MET A 6 0.02 8.57 10.15
C MET A 6 1.12 7.50 10.15
N ILE A 7 1.91 7.40 9.08
CA ILE A 7 3.04 6.45 8.97
C ILE A 7 4.11 6.73 10.03
N ASN A 8 4.45 8.02 10.23
CA ASN A 8 5.49 8.42 11.18
C ASN A 8 5.07 8.23 12.65
N GLN A 9 3.75 8.31 12.95
CA GLN A 9 3.20 8.11 14.29
C GLN A 9 2.88 6.64 14.59
N ALA A 10 2.92 5.75 13.60
CA ALA A 10 2.68 4.32 13.79
C ALA A 10 3.72 3.71 14.74
N TYR A 11 3.25 2.96 15.74
CA TYR A 11 4.07 2.33 16.76
C TYR A 11 3.94 0.79 16.74
N ASP A 12 2.71 0.26 16.77
CA ASP A 12 2.45 -1.18 16.78
C ASP A 12 2.24 -1.72 15.36
N TYR A 13 1.30 -1.12 14.61
CA TYR A 13 0.99 -1.58 13.27
C TYR A 13 0.47 -0.47 12.33
N LEU A 14 0.65 -0.70 11.05
CA LEU A 14 0.13 0.11 9.94
C LEU A 14 -0.46 -0.82 8.87
N TYR A 15 -1.77 -0.77 8.67
CA TYR A 15 -2.49 -1.57 7.69
C TYR A 15 -3.06 -0.71 6.58
N ILE A 16 -2.75 -1.06 5.35
CA ILE A 16 -3.09 -0.28 4.15
C ILE A 16 -3.81 -1.17 3.15
N THR A 17 -4.93 -0.70 2.61
CA THR A 17 -5.54 -1.27 1.41
C THR A 17 -5.56 -0.21 0.32
N THR A 18 -5.04 -0.53 -0.85
CA THR A 18 -5.03 0.36 -2.00
C THR A 18 -5.04 -0.41 -3.32
N PRO A 19 -5.85 0.00 -4.32
CA PRO A 19 -5.83 -0.66 -5.63
C PRO A 19 -4.56 -0.36 -6.43
N TYR A 20 -3.91 0.78 -6.16
CA TYR A 20 -2.69 1.20 -6.83
C TYR A 20 -1.64 1.59 -5.80
N LEU A 21 -0.43 1.05 -5.96
CA LEU A 21 0.71 1.30 -5.08
C LEU A 21 1.85 1.88 -5.92
N ILE A 22 1.81 3.19 -6.14
CA ILE A 22 2.78 3.95 -6.91
C ILE A 22 3.31 5.07 -6.02
N LEU A 23 4.31 4.73 -5.23
CA LEU A 23 4.82 5.57 -4.15
C LEU A 23 5.80 6.63 -4.66
N ASP A 24 5.70 7.83 -4.11
CA ASP A 24 6.81 8.77 -4.15
C ASP A 24 7.92 8.37 -3.15
N ASP A 25 9.07 9.00 -3.27
CA ASP A 25 10.24 8.70 -2.43
C ASP A 25 9.96 8.96 -0.93
N ASN A 26 9.15 9.97 -0.61
CA ASN A 26 8.83 10.32 0.78
C ASN A 26 7.97 9.23 1.43
N LEU A 27 6.91 8.80 0.76
CA LEU A 27 6.03 7.73 1.25
C LEU A 27 6.76 6.40 1.33
N GLN A 28 7.53 6.05 0.30
CA GLN A 28 8.33 4.82 0.30
C GLN A 28 9.31 4.82 1.47
N THR A 29 10.05 5.92 1.66
CA THR A 29 11.01 6.06 2.77
C THR A 29 10.31 5.99 4.12
N ALA A 30 9.18 6.66 4.29
CA ALA A 30 8.43 6.64 5.53
C ALA A 30 7.93 5.23 5.89
N LEU A 31 7.39 4.47 4.91
CA LEU A 31 6.95 3.08 5.09
C LEU A 31 8.12 2.17 5.50
N ILE A 32 9.26 2.28 4.81
CA ILE A 32 10.47 1.52 5.14
C ILE A 32 10.97 1.86 6.55
N ASN A 33 10.98 3.13 6.92
CA ASN A 33 11.39 3.55 8.25
C ASN A 33 10.43 3.05 9.34
N ALA A 34 9.12 3.02 9.07
CA ALA A 34 8.16 2.42 9.99
C ALA A 34 8.44 0.94 10.23
N ALA A 35 8.64 0.15 9.15
CA ALA A 35 8.99 -1.26 9.26
C ALA A 35 10.33 -1.48 10.00
N LYS A 36 11.35 -0.65 9.73
CA LYS A 36 12.64 -0.70 10.46
C LYS A 36 12.52 -0.36 11.94
N ARG A 37 11.53 0.43 12.35
CA ARG A 37 11.23 0.69 13.76
C ARG A 37 10.52 -0.49 14.45
N GLY A 38 10.15 -1.54 13.71
CA GLY A 38 9.43 -2.70 14.22
C GLY A 38 7.91 -2.63 14.07
N VAL A 39 7.38 -1.63 13.37
CA VAL A 39 5.95 -1.54 13.07
C VAL A 39 5.54 -2.68 12.12
N ASP A 40 4.46 -3.40 12.42
CA ASP A 40 3.88 -4.41 11.52
C ASP A 40 3.18 -3.71 10.34
N VAL A 41 3.92 -3.49 9.25
CA VAL A 41 3.39 -2.83 8.05
C VAL A 41 2.84 -3.87 7.08
N ARG A 42 1.53 -3.82 6.80
CA ARG A 42 0.85 -4.70 5.85
C ARG A 42 0.12 -3.90 4.79
N ILE A 43 0.27 -4.33 3.54
CA ILE A 43 -0.38 -3.68 2.39
C ILE A 43 -1.17 -4.73 1.61
N ILE A 44 -2.45 -4.45 1.36
CA ILE A 44 -3.31 -5.25 0.46
C ILE A 44 -3.46 -4.51 -0.86
N THR A 45 -3.21 -5.21 -1.95
CA THR A 45 -3.42 -4.76 -3.33
C THR A 45 -4.28 -5.77 -4.09
N PRO A 46 -4.83 -5.43 -5.27
CA PRO A 46 -5.54 -6.41 -6.09
C PRO A 46 -4.60 -7.49 -6.62
N GLY A 47 -5.01 -8.76 -6.55
CA GLY A 47 -4.37 -9.86 -7.29
C GLY A 47 -4.86 -9.95 -8.74
N ILE A 48 -6.08 -9.44 -9.01
CA ILE A 48 -6.66 -9.37 -10.36
C ILE A 48 -6.71 -7.89 -10.77
N PRO A 49 -5.89 -7.46 -11.75
CA PRO A 49 -5.82 -6.05 -12.13
C PRO A 49 -6.98 -5.61 -13.04
N ASP A 50 -7.40 -4.35 -12.91
CA ASP A 50 -8.21 -3.63 -13.90
C ASP A 50 -7.35 -3.08 -15.05
N LYS A 51 -6.13 -2.61 -14.73
CA LYS A 51 -5.16 -2.01 -15.66
C LYS A 51 -3.81 -2.73 -15.56
N LYS A 52 -3.46 -3.51 -16.58
CA LYS A 52 -2.24 -4.34 -16.60
C LYS A 52 -0.93 -3.54 -16.41
N ILE A 53 -0.85 -2.32 -16.98
CA ILE A 53 0.35 -1.48 -16.87
C ILE A 53 0.51 -0.97 -15.44
N VAL A 54 -0.55 -0.42 -14.86
CA VAL A 54 -0.58 0.08 -13.47
C VAL A 54 -0.24 -1.05 -12.48
N PHE A 55 -0.74 -2.25 -12.72
CA PHE A 55 -0.42 -3.43 -11.91
C PHE A 55 1.07 -3.78 -11.96
N ARG A 56 1.70 -3.72 -13.15
CA ARG A 56 3.15 -3.95 -13.28
C ARG A 56 3.95 -2.89 -12.53
N VAL A 57 3.53 -1.62 -12.62
CA VAL A 57 4.17 -0.54 -11.86
C VAL A 57 4.01 -0.78 -10.36
N THR A 58 2.81 -1.11 -9.89
CA THR A 58 2.55 -1.48 -8.49
C THR A 58 3.50 -2.59 -8.03
N ARG A 59 3.60 -3.69 -8.76
CA ARG A 59 4.48 -4.82 -8.41
C ARG A 59 5.98 -4.47 -8.42
N SER A 60 6.39 -3.46 -9.18
CA SER A 60 7.79 -3.02 -9.20
C SER A 60 8.27 -2.46 -7.85
N TYR A 61 7.36 -2.00 -6.99
CA TYR A 61 7.67 -1.53 -5.64
C TYR A 61 7.83 -2.67 -4.63
N TYR A 62 7.23 -3.85 -4.88
CA TYR A 62 7.15 -4.94 -3.92
C TYR A 62 8.51 -5.42 -3.45
N GLN A 63 9.46 -5.66 -4.36
CA GLN A 63 10.79 -6.15 -4.01
C GLN A 63 11.47 -5.26 -2.97
N THR A 64 11.42 -3.94 -3.17
CA THR A 64 12.02 -2.99 -2.26
C THR A 64 11.32 -3.00 -0.90
N LEU A 65 10.00 -3.01 -0.87
CA LEU A 65 9.21 -2.98 0.36
C LEU A 65 9.38 -4.28 1.15
N ILE A 66 9.29 -5.44 0.50
CA ILE A 66 9.43 -6.76 1.14
C ILE A 66 10.84 -6.95 1.72
N LYS A 67 11.90 -6.53 1.02
CA LYS A 67 13.28 -6.55 1.54
C LYS A 67 13.45 -5.78 2.85
N HIS A 68 12.58 -4.81 3.11
CA HIS A 68 12.61 -4.01 4.34
C HIS A 68 11.58 -4.45 5.39
N GLY A 69 10.98 -5.64 5.22
CA GLY A 69 10.09 -6.24 6.21
C GLY A 69 8.61 -5.85 6.09
N ILE A 70 8.23 -5.15 5.02
CA ILE A 70 6.83 -4.84 4.74
C ILE A 70 6.17 -6.06 4.10
N ARG A 71 5.00 -6.45 4.61
CA ARG A 71 4.25 -7.60 4.12
C ARG A 71 3.21 -7.15 3.10
N ILE A 72 3.23 -7.76 1.92
CA ILE A 72 2.32 -7.42 0.81
C ILE A 72 1.42 -8.61 0.51
N TYR A 73 0.12 -8.32 0.35
CA TYR A 73 -0.92 -9.29 0.10
C TYR A 73 -1.67 -8.94 -1.18
N GLU A 74 -1.75 -9.86 -2.13
CA GLU A 74 -2.59 -9.73 -3.32
C GLU A 74 -3.94 -10.41 -3.07
N TYR A 75 -5.02 -9.62 -3.07
CA TYR A 75 -6.39 -10.13 -2.91
C TYR A 75 -6.82 -10.92 -4.14
N THR A 76 -7.08 -12.22 -3.97
CA THR A 76 -7.31 -13.16 -5.08
C THR A 76 -8.77 -13.34 -5.48
N PRO A 77 -9.80 -13.14 -4.62
CA PRO A 77 -11.19 -13.38 -5.01
C PRO A 77 -11.76 -12.39 -6.02
N GLY A 78 -11.11 -11.22 -6.22
CA GLY A 78 -11.58 -10.18 -7.12
C GLY A 78 -10.71 -8.93 -7.12
N PHE A 79 -11.24 -7.84 -7.71
CA PHE A 79 -10.56 -6.54 -7.72
C PHE A 79 -10.90 -5.77 -6.44
N VAL A 80 -9.97 -5.73 -5.47
CA VAL A 80 -10.13 -4.89 -4.29
C VAL A 80 -9.94 -3.41 -4.66
N HIS A 81 -10.93 -2.58 -4.31
CA HIS A 81 -10.92 -1.15 -4.65
C HIS A 81 -11.04 -0.23 -3.42
N ALA A 82 -10.93 -0.78 -2.21
CA ALA A 82 -10.87 -0.01 -0.98
C ALA A 82 -9.57 0.83 -0.88
N LYS A 83 -9.64 1.99 -0.23
CA LYS A 83 -8.51 2.85 0.09
C LYS A 83 -8.61 3.21 1.57
N ASN A 84 -7.94 2.40 2.37
CA ASN A 84 -7.96 2.50 3.81
C ASN A 84 -6.54 2.56 4.34
N PHE A 85 -6.33 3.43 5.32
CA PHE A 85 -5.17 3.44 6.20
C PHE A 85 -5.65 3.23 7.62
N LEU A 86 -5.05 2.32 8.36
CA LEU A 86 -5.36 2.09 9.77
C LEU A 86 -4.07 2.02 10.57
N VAL A 87 -4.01 2.74 11.67
CA VAL A 87 -2.83 2.85 12.55
C VAL A 87 -3.23 2.60 14.00
N ASP A 88 -2.65 1.58 14.63
CA ASP A 88 -2.60 1.34 16.09
C ASP A 88 -3.95 1.40 16.82
N ASP A 89 -5.06 1.02 16.20
CA ASP A 89 -6.40 1.22 16.73
C ASP A 89 -6.70 2.69 17.13
N LYS A 90 -5.87 3.65 16.72
CA LYS A 90 -5.98 5.08 17.07
C LYS A 90 -6.61 5.91 15.98
N CYS A 91 -6.21 5.70 14.74
CA CYS A 91 -6.74 6.46 13.62
C CYS A 91 -6.82 5.66 12.33
N ALA A 92 -7.73 6.07 11.46
CA ALA A 92 -7.85 5.54 10.11
C ALA A 92 -8.24 6.63 9.12
N THR A 93 -7.95 6.40 7.84
CA THR A 93 -8.58 7.10 6.73
C THR A 93 -9.35 6.11 5.87
N VAL A 94 -10.52 6.53 5.40
CA VAL A 94 -11.35 5.79 4.44
C VAL A 94 -11.83 6.78 3.39
N GLY A 95 -11.67 6.46 2.11
CA GLY A 95 -12.09 7.40 1.08
C GLY A 95 -11.75 6.96 -0.34
N THR A 96 -11.50 7.94 -1.20
CA THR A 96 -11.23 7.72 -2.63
C THR A 96 -9.75 7.75 -2.98
N ILE A 97 -8.87 8.14 -2.06
CA ILE A 97 -7.46 8.47 -2.29
C ILE A 97 -6.62 7.19 -2.45
N ASN A 98 -6.18 6.89 -3.66
CA ASN A 98 -5.20 5.82 -3.91
C ASN A 98 -3.79 6.26 -3.47
N LEU A 99 -2.89 5.29 -3.30
CA LEU A 99 -1.45 5.56 -3.15
C LEU A 99 -0.78 5.66 -4.53
N ASP A 100 -1.19 6.64 -5.31
CA ASP A 100 -0.59 7.00 -6.60
C ASP A 100 -0.46 8.52 -6.75
N TYR A 101 0.38 8.95 -7.71
CA TYR A 101 0.65 10.38 -7.94
C TYR A 101 -0.60 11.18 -8.31
N ARG A 102 -1.54 10.58 -9.06
CA ARG A 102 -2.75 11.28 -9.49
C ARG A 102 -3.65 11.58 -8.31
N SER A 103 -3.90 10.59 -7.46
CA SER A 103 -4.74 10.77 -6.26
C SER A 103 -4.09 11.69 -5.23
N LEU A 104 -2.76 11.62 -5.08
CA LEU A 104 -2.05 12.38 -4.03
C LEU A 104 -1.80 13.85 -4.40
N TYR A 105 -1.65 14.17 -5.71
CA TYR A 105 -1.14 15.47 -6.15
C TYR A 105 -1.97 16.17 -7.24
N LEU A 106 -2.77 15.43 -8.02
CA LEU A 106 -3.39 15.97 -9.24
C LEU A 106 -4.93 15.96 -9.23
N HIS A 107 -5.53 15.08 -8.43
CA HIS A 107 -6.99 14.94 -8.36
C HIS A 107 -7.56 15.55 -7.10
N PHE A 108 -8.84 15.96 -7.17
CA PHE A 108 -9.65 16.23 -6.00
C PHE A 108 -10.20 14.91 -5.48
N GLU A 109 -9.77 14.53 -4.29
CA GLU A 109 -10.16 13.30 -3.64
C GLU A 109 -10.92 13.60 -2.34
N ASN A 110 -11.74 12.66 -1.88
CA ASN A 110 -12.49 12.78 -0.65
C ASN A 110 -12.10 11.65 0.31
N GLY A 111 -11.87 12.01 1.56
CA GLY A 111 -11.52 11.03 2.60
C GLY A 111 -11.98 11.48 3.97
N ILE A 112 -12.41 10.52 4.76
CA ILE A 112 -12.75 10.73 6.17
C ILE A 112 -11.54 10.32 7.00
N TYR A 113 -11.12 11.20 7.92
CA TYR A 113 -10.15 10.87 8.95
C TYR A 113 -10.90 10.53 10.24
N LEU A 114 -10.67 9.34 10.74
CA LEU A 114 -11.26 8.79 11.96
C LEU A 114 -10.20 8.77 13.06
N TYR A 115 -10.56 9.27 14.25
CA TYR A 115 -9.65 9.27 15.40
C TYR A 115 -10.39 8.80 16.65
N ASN A 116 -9.79 7.86 17.39
CA ASN A 116 -10.35 7.27 18.62
C ASN A 116 -11.83 6.86 18.48
N ASN A 117 -12.19 6.25 17.36
CA ASN A 117 -13.57 5.88 17.04
C ASN A 117 -13.75 4.36 17.12
N LYS A 118 -14.91 3.91 17.61
CA LYS A 118 -15.23 2.47 17.74
C LYS A 118 -15.16 1.71 16.41
N ILE A 119 -15.46 2.38 15.29
CA ILE A 119 -15.41 1.81 13.93
C ILE A 119 -14.00 1.33 13.53
N LEU A 120 -12.93 1.81 14.18
CA LEU A 120 -11.56 1.38 13.90
C LEU A 120 -11.39 -0.12 14.08
N LYS A 121 -12.09 -0.71 15.05
CA LYS A 121 -12.11 -2.15 15.28
C LYS A 121 -12.70 -2.91 14.10
N ASP A 122 -13.81 -2.43 13.56
CA ASP A 122 -14.48 -3.07 12.40
C ASP A 122 -13.61 -2.97 11.15
N ILE A 123 -12.93 -1.81 10.95
CA ILE A 123 -11.96 -1.62 9.84
C ILE A 123 -10.80 -2.61 9.97
N LYS A 124 -10.29 -2.83 11.21
CA LYS A 124 -9.23 -3.82 11.46
C LYS A 124 -9.68 -5.23 11.18
N GLU A 125 -10.85 -5.59 11.65
CA GLU A 125 -11.42 -6.93 11.45
C GLU A 125 -11.65 -7.22 9.96
N ASP A 126 -12.18 -6.25 9.20
CA ASP A 126 -12.34 -6.35 7.75
C ASP A 126 -11.00 -6.49 7.03
N PHE A 127 -9.98 -5.68 7.40
CA PHE A 127 -8.63 -5.80 6.87
C PHE A 127 -8.06 -7.21 7.10
N LEU A 128 -8.12 -7.71 8.32
CA LEU A 128 -7.60 -9.04 8.68
C LEU A 128 -8.37 -10.18 7.99
N ALA A 129 -9.69 -10.03 7.82
CA ALA A 129 -10.52 -10.97 7.06
C ALA A 129 -10.16 -10.96 5.57
N THR A 130 -9.78 -9.80 5.03
CA THR A 130 -9.32 -9.64 3.65
C THR A 130 -7.93 -10.26 3.46
N VAL A 131 -7.00 -10.07 4.40
CA VAL A 131 -5.70 -10.74 4.42
C VAL A 131 -5.84 -12.25 4.32
N LYS A 132 -6.76 -12.87 5.08
CA LYS A 132 -7.00 -14.33 5.03
C LYS A 132 -7.46 -14.85 3.66
N LYS A 133 -7.99 -13.98 2.81
CA LYS A 133 -8.42 -14.28 1.44
C LYS A 133 -7.41 -13.84 0.39
N SER A 134 -6.26 -13.38 0.81
CA SER A 134 -5.20 -12.85 -0.05
C SER A 134 -4.00 -13.78 -0.05
N HIS A 135 -3.24 -13.74 -1.14
CA HIS A 135 -1.95 -14.41 -1.24
C HIS A 135 -0.86 -13.47 -0.71
N GLU A 136 -0.10 -13.90 0.27
CA GLU A 136 1.08 -13.16 0.75
C GLU A 136 2.22 -13.32 -0.26
N ILE A 137 2.71 -12.21 -0.79
CA ILE A 137 3.77 -12.20 -1.79
C ILE A 137 5.13 -12.37 -1.10
N THR A 138 5.89 -13.35 -1.55
CA THR A 138 7.23 -13.62 -1.06
C THR A 138 8.29 -12.90 -1.89
N LEU A 139 9.50 -12.77 -1.33
CA LEU A 139 10.61 -12.14 -2.04
C LEU A 139 10.98 -12.91 -3.32
N ASP A 140 10.94 -14.24 -3.29
CA ASP A 140 11.27 -15.09 -4.44
C ASP A 140 10.32 -14.91 -5.62
N GLU A 141 9.06 -14.55 -5.36
CA GLU A 141 8.05 -14.28 -6.40
C GLU A 141 8.26 -12.94 -7.11
N VAL A 142 9.01 -12.02 -6.53
CA VAL A 142 9.24 -10.66 -7.05
C VAL A 142 10.70 -10.39 -7.42
N VAL A 143 11.60 -11.32 -7.19
CA VAL A 143 12.99 -11.23 -7.69
C VAL A 143 12.98 -11.52 -9.18
N THR A 144 12.97 -10.46 -9.95
CA THR A 144 13.07 -10.53 -11.42
C THR A 144 14.53 -10.56 -11.83
N GLY A 145 14.84 -11.30 -12.93
CA GLY A 145 16.19 -11.30 -13.50
C GLY A 145 16.64 -9.89 -13.91
N LYS A 146 17.96 -9.66 -14.01
CA LYS A 146 18.57 -8.34 -14.28
C LYS A 146 17.91 -7.55 -15.44
N PHE A 147 17.43 -8.23 -16.46
CA PHE A 147 16.79 -7.60 -17.62
C PHE A 147 15.40 -7.04 -17.30
N MET A 148 14.62 -7.74 -16.48
CA MET A 148 13.29 -7.32 -16.03
C MET A 148 13.38 -6.15 -15.06
N GLY A 149 14.39 -6.13 -14.18
CA GLY A 149 14.63 -5.03 -13.24
C GLY A 149 14.91 -3.69 -13.94
N TRP A 150 15.56 -3.70 -15.11
CA TRP A 150 15.79 -2.50 -15.90
C TRP A 150 14.49 -1.94 -16.50
N PHE A 151 13.61 -2.82 -16.99
CA PHE A 151 12.29 -2.43 -17.49
C PHE A 151 11.39 -1.86 -16.38
N GLU A 152 11.42 -2.45 -15.19
CA GLU A 152 10.70 -1.92 -14.02
C GLU A 152 11.22 -0.55 -13.58
N ALA A 153 12.52 -0.32 -13.66
CA ALA A 153 13.10 1.00 -13.38
C ALA A 153 12.59 2.07 -14.36
N ILE A 154 12.49 1.75 -15.65
CA ILE A 154 11.90 2.66 -16.65
C ILE A 154 10.43 2.92 -16.36
N LEU A 155 9.66 1.89 -16.00
CA LEU A 155 8.25 2.04 -15.63
C LEU A 155 8.06 2.99 -14.43
N ARG A 156 8.98 2.98 -13.46
CA ARG A 156 8.94 3.92 -12.33
C ARG A 156 9.21 5.37 -12.74
N VAL A 157 10.03 5.61 -13.77
CA VAL A 157 10.27 6.97 -14.27
C VAL A 157 9.00 7.58 -14.87
N ILE A 158 8.17 6.76 -15.54
CA ILE A 158 6.91 7.22 -16.12
C ILE A 158 5.72 7.11 -15.14
N ALA A 159 5.92 6.54 -13.97
CA ALA A 159 4.88 6.34 -12.95
C ALA A 159 4.11 7.62 -12.58
N PRO A 160 4.72 8.84 -12.50
CA PRO A 160 3.99 10.08 -12.26
C PRO A 160 3.00 10.47 -13.36
N LEU A 161 3.07 9.84 -14.54
CA LEU A 161 2.18 10.10 -15.68
C LEU A 161 0.99 9.13 -15.75
N LEU A 162 0.99 8.09 -14.92
CA LEU A 162 -0.04 7.06 -14.83
C LEU A 162 -1.04 7.38 -13.74
#